data_c8c7ea8d5a9ba5b9b1d34e5ac2135d2d
#
_entry.id   c8c7ea8d5a9ba5b9b1d34e5ac2135d2d
#
_cell.length_a   1.000
_cell.length_b   1.000
_cell.length_c   1.000
_cell.angle_alpha   90.00
_cell.angle_beta   90.00
_cell.angle_gamma   90.00
#
_symmetry.space_group_name_H-M   'P 1'
#
loop_
_entity.id
_entity.type
_entity.pdbx_description
1 polymer ?
#
loop_
_entity_poly.entity_id
_entity_poly.type
_entity_poly.pdbx_seq_one_letter_code
_entity_poly.pdbx_strand_id
1 'polypeptide(L)'
;MFLSLDIRDYNAAAITVLKNQGNVLPVKGLDKRISVVTLGTTSSKNAFTETCRLYTDVDVYAMTEANMTSTLGKLKGSSKVIVGIYDKGAAYENCLNKLVLTVGSENVIPVFFVKPYDIGGFSGPISLCNTAIVAYENHEYAQEYAAQVVFGGSDATGRMPVSVEGVSFCGDGIDLYASRLGYGMVEEVGLDSEFLQQVDSLANLGVQKGAFPGCQVLVARHNKIVVNKSYGYTDKTKANKIDGNTLYDLASVSKATGTLSGIMKAVDDGLISIDGKLGTYTKSLAGTEKGKFLIRDLLYHETGMPAALNVYEEMTDTASYTGALVSAKKSAAYKYSAGGAYINSTAKVRSDVTSPVKTKEFDYRIGKRLYVGRETYDTIMNIIHNIPLRDNRRYLYSCLNFCLLMEAEENVTKVRHDKYVYDNIFHRLGAYRTVYRPLDFYKKSEIAPTEYDGYFREEVVQGSVHDETAAFSGGIQGNAGLFSNANDLAKLCQMWLNRGMYGGEQILSSDVVNTFVTSKSPNSHRGLGYDKPNLAKPEWSSTCEEAGPTVFGHTGFTGTCFWVDPENDMIYIFLCNRVYPSRNNKAFTEVGARAGIMKALYQAVERNN
;
A
#
# COMPACT_ATOMS: atom_id res chain seq x y z
N MET A 1 25.32 19.04 5.18
CA MET A 1 24.25 18.35 5.93
C MET A 1 23.54 19.31 6.89
N PHE A 2 24.18 19.98 7.84
CA PHE A 2 23.52 20.93 8.75
C PHE A 2 22.79 22.08 8.02
N LEU A 3 23.40 22.69 7.02
CA LEU A 3 22.77 23.77 6.23
C LEU A 3 21.47 23.33 5.52
N SER A 4 21.34 22.07 5.11
CA SER A 4 20.14 21.57 4.45
C SER A 4 18.99 21.30 5.43
N LEU A 5 19.29 20.87 6.64
CA LEU A 5 18.34 20.74 7.74
C LEU A 5 17.77 22.11 8.11
N ASP A 6 18.65 23.09 8.38
CA ASP A 6 18.24 24.44 8.73
C ASP A 6 17.32 25.08 7.68
N ILE A 7 17.60 24.86 6.38
CA ILE A 7 16.76 25.39 5.29
C ILE A 7 15.39 24.67 5.24
N ARG A 8 15.35 23.37 5.45
CA ARG A 8 14.08 22.61 5.49
C ARG A 8 13.22 23.04 6.66
N ASP A 9 13.79 23.11 7.86
CA ASP A 9 13.09 23.52 9.08
C ASP A 9 12.55 24.95 8.96
N TYR A 10 13.35 25.86 8.39
CA TYR A 10 12.92 27.22 8.11
C TYR A 10 11.71 27.25 7.17
N ASN A 11 11.76 26.51 6.05
CA ASN A 11 10.65 26.46 5.10
C ASN A 11 9.40 25.83 5.71
N ALA A 12 9.55 24.74 6.49
CA ALA A 12 8.44 24.11 7.18
C ALA A 12 7.75 25.09 8.16
N ALA A 13 8.56 25.75 9.01
CA ALA A 13 8.06 26.69 10.02
C ALA A 13 7.44 27.96 9.41
N ALA A 14 7.84 28.35 8.20
CA ALA A 14 7.35 29.55 7.54
C ALA A 14 5.93 29.38 6.97
N ILE A 15 5.50 28.16 6.58
CA ILE A 15 4.20 27.96 5.92
C ILE A 15 3.06 28.55 6.77
N THR A 16 2.34 29.48 6.19
CA THR A 16 1.28 30.22 6.87
C THR A 16 -0.08 29.94 6.25
N VAL A 17 -1.03 29.49 7.05
CA VAL A 17 -2.43 29.35 6.64
C VAL A 17 -3.17 30.63 7.00
N LEU A 18 -3.55 31.41 5.99
CA LEU A 18 -4.27 32.67 6.19
C LEU A 18 -5.76 32.48 6.43
N LYS A 19 -6.35 31.49 5.76
CA LYS A 19 -7.78 31.19 5.82
C LYS A 19 -8.00 29.68 5.83
N ASN A 20 -8.94 29.23 6.66
CA ASN A 20 -9.42 27.84 6.68
C ASN A 20 -10.88 27.78 7.14
N GLN A 21 -11.75 28.53 6.46
CA GLN A 21 -13.17 28.58 6.76
C GLN A 21 -13.83 27.22 6.40
N GLY A 22 -14.63 26.70 7.32
CA GLY A 22 -15.27 25.39 7.13
C GLY A 22 -14.33 24.21 7.29
N ASN A 23 -13.12 24.40 7.85
CA ASN A 23 -12.13 23.34 8.07
C ASN A 23 -11.81 22.54 6.79
N VAL A 24 -11.55 23.25 5.68
CA VAL A 24 -11.20 22.64 4.38
C VAL A 24 -9.85 21.94 4.45
N LEU A 25 -8.91 22.49 5.24
CA LEU A 25 -7.61 21.89 5.50
C LEU A 25 -7.61 21.13 6.84
N PRO A 26 -6.91 19.97 6.93
CA PRO A 26 -6.33 19.28 5.79
C PRO A 26 -7.42 18.72 4.85
N VAL A 27 -7.08 18.56 3.57
CA VAL A 27 -8.02 18.05 2.57
C VAL A 27 -8.51 16.66 2.98
N LYS A 28 -9.84 16.52 3.06
CA LYS A 28 -10.54 15.26 3.36
C LYS A 28 -11.10 14.63 2.09
N GLY A 29 -11.55 13.37 2.20
CA GLY A 29 -12.16 12.67 1.08
C GLY A 29 -11.15 12.41 -0.04
N LEU A 30 -10.03 11.76 0.29
CA LEU A 30 -9.00 11.36 -0.67
C LEU A 30 -9.51 10.33 -1.70
N ASP A 31 -10.68 9.76 -1.45
CA ASP A 31 -11.48 8.92 -2.35
C ASP A 31 -12.21 9.71 -3.45
N LYS A 32 -12.14 11.04 -3.42
CA LYS A 32 -12.76 11.91 -4.42
C LYS A 32 -11.71 12.45 -5.37
N ARG A 33 -12.13 12.80 -6.57
CA ARG A 33 -11.25 13.40 -7.56
C ARG A 33 -10.70 14.74 -7.08
N ILE A 34 -9.36 14.84 -6.99
CA ILE A 34 -8.62 16.05 -6.64
C ILE A 34 -7.78 16.47 -7.85
N SER A 35 -7.78 17.77 -8.16
CA SER A 35 -6.94 18.32 -9.22
C SER A 35 -5.96 19.35 -8.66
N VAL A 36 -4.77 19.43 -9.27
CA VAL A 36 -3.77 20.44 -8.99
C VAL A 36 -3.59 21.32 -10.23
N VAL A 37 -3.65 22.61 -10.05
CA VAL A 37 -3.41 23.60 -11.11
C VAL A 37 -2.15 24.38 -10.77
N THR A 38 -1.27 24.61 -11.75
CA THR A 38 -0.11 25.50 -11.59
C THR A 38 -0.31 26.77 -12.41
N LEU A 39 -0.09 27.95 -11.79
CA LEU A 39 -0.13 29.27 -12.39
C LEU A 39 1.25 29.93 -12.28
N GLY A 40 1.76 30.53 -13.34
CA GLY A 40 3.06 31.17 -13.35
C GLY A 40 4.24 30.24 -13.63
N THR A 41 3.94 28.99 -13.98
CA THR A 41 4.92 28.03 -14.48
C THR A 41 4.32 27.18 -15.59
N THR A 42 5.13 26.80 -16.57
CA THR A 42 4.74 25.90 -17.65
C THR A 42 4.90 24.41 -17.26
N SER A 43 5.59 24.14 -16.14
CA SER A 43 5.81 22.79 -15.67
C SER A 43 4.63 22.31 -14.82
N SER A 44 4.06 21.19 -15.21
CA SER A 44 3.10 20.41 -14.41
C SER A 44 3.80 19.41 -13.48
N LYS A 45 5.14 19.37 -13.47
CA LYS A 45 5.95 18.51 -12.62
C LYS A 45 6.97 19.36 -11.85
N ASN A 46 6.75 19.51 -10.57
CA ASN A 46 7.62 20.21 -9.63
C ASN A 46 7.47 19.58 -8.23
N ALA A 47 8.22 20.04 -7.23
CA ALA A 47 8.21 19.47 -5.88
C ALA A 47 6.80 19.48 -5.25
N PHE A 48 6.02 20.55 -5.47
CA PHE A 48 4.65 20.65 -4.96
C PHE A 48 3.73 19.57 -5.54
N THR A 49 3.70 19.43 -6.88
CA THR A 49 2.81 18.47 -7.55
C THR A 49 3.21 17.03 -7.30
N GLU A 50 4.52 16.75 -7.24
CA GLU A 50 5.02 15.40 -6.92
C GLU A 50 4.72 15.03 -5.46
N THR A 51 4.84 15.98 -4.52
CA THR A 51 4.45 15.74 -3.12
C THR A 51 2.95 15.53 -2.99
N CYS A 52 2.10 16.27 -3.71
CA CYS A 52 0.66 16.00 -3.74
C CYS A 52 0.34 14.55 -4.15
N ARG A 53 1.06 14.00 -5.13
CA ARG A 53 0.90 12.61 -5.60
C ARG A 53 1.26 11.55 -4.56
N LEU A 54 2.06 11.88 -3.57
CA LEU A 54 2.37 10.97 -2.46
C LEU A 54 1.15 10.72 -1.56
N TYR A 55 0.21 11.66 -1.52
CA TYR A 55 -1.00 11.56 -0.68
C TYR A 55 -2.16 10.86 -1.35
N THR A 56 -2.41 11.16 -2.63
CA THR A 56 -3.49 10.55 -3.42
C THR A 56 -3.24 10.71 -4.92
N ASP A 57 -4.07 10.07 -5.74
CA ASP A 57 -4.07 10.32 -7.18
C ASP A 57 -4.59 11.73 -7.47
N VAL A 58 -3.81 12.52 -8.21
CA VAL A 58 -4.18 13.89 -8.57
C VAL A 58 -3.95 14.14 -10.05
N ASP A 59 -4.95 14.76 -10.69
CA ASP A 59 -4.81 15.32 -12.03
C ASP A 59 -4.04 16.65 -11.97
N VAL A 60 -2.99 16.82 -12.76
CA VAL A 60 -2.18 18.05 -12.75
C VAL A 60 -2.26 18.79 -14.08
N TYR A 61 -2.53 20.09 -14.02
CA TYR A 61 -2.69 20.97 -15.17
C TYR A 61 -1.89 22.27 -15.00
N ALA A 62 -1.03 22.62 -15.96
CA ALA A 62 -0.49 23.97 -16.07
C ALA A 62 -1.52 24.87 -16.79
N MET A 63 -1.93 25.96 -16.14
CA MET A 63 -2.95 26.87 -16.67
C MET A 63 -2.35 28.22 -17.01
N THR A 64 -2.77 28.75 -18.13
CA THR A 64 -2.48 30.10 -18.64
C THR A 64 -3.78 30.72 -19.18
N GLU A 65 -3.80 32.02 -19.44
CA GLU A 65 -4.98 32.64 -20.07
C GLU A 65 -5.35 31.96 -21.40
N ALA A 66 -4.36 31.56 -22.19
CA ALA A 66 -4.57 30.94 -23.50
C ALA A 66 -5.29 29.58 -23.42
N ASN A 67 -5.04 28.78 -22.38
CA ASN A 67 -5.66 27.47 -22.21
C ASN A 67 -6.72 27.41 -21.09
N MET A 68 -7.05 28.53 -20.49
CA MET A 68 -7.93 28.65 -19.31
C MET A 68 -9.28 27.94 -19.55
N THR A 69 -9.98 28.24 -20.61
CA THR A 69 -11.30 27.64 -20.92
C THR A 69 -11.24 26.13 -21.02
N SER A 70 -10.23 25.58 -21.71
CA SER A 70 -10.07 24.14 -21.85
C SER A 70 -9.71 23.47 -20.52
N THR A 71 -8.86 24.12 -19.70
CA THR A 71 -8.47 23.63 -18.39
C THR A 71 -9.66 23.62 -17.43
N LEU A 72 -10.44 24.71 -17.36
CA LEU A 72 -11.67 24.77 -16.56
C LEU A 72 -12.65 23.64 -16.94
N GLY A 73 -12.75 23.32 -18.24
CA GLY A 73 -13.56 22.18 -18.69
C GLY A 73 -13.10 20.84 -18.12
N LYS A 74 -11.77 20.64 -17.97
CA LYS A 74 -11.18 19.41 -17.40
C LYS A 74 -11.36 19.30 -15.89
N LEU A 75 -11.53 20.42 -15.18
CA LEU A 75 -11.70 20.46 -13.73
C LEU A 75 -13.15 20.14 -13.28
N LYS A 76 -14.08 20.00 -14.20
CA LYS A 76 -15.46 19.59 -13.87
C LYS A 76 -15.46 18.24 -13.13
N GLY A 77 -16.17 18.20 -12.01
CA GLY A 77 -16.25 17.01 -11.17
C GLY A 77 -15.09 16.83 -10.19
N SER A 78 -14.09 17.74 -10.15
CA SER A 78 -13.11 17.77 -9.08
C SER A 78 -13.76 18.22 -7.77
N SER A 79 -13.57 17.46 -6.71
CA SER A 79 -14.07 17.80 -5.37
C SER A 79 -13.26 18.92 -4.72
N LYS A 80 -11.96 18.97 -5.05
CA LYS A 80 -11.04 20.04 -4.67
C LYS A 80 -10.10 20.36 -5.83
N VAL A 81 -9.74 21.63 -5.95
CA VAL A 81 -8.74 22.15 -6.89
C VAL A 81 -7.69 22.92 -6.11
N ILE A 82 -6.50 22.35 -5.98
CA ILE A 82 -5.34 22.94 -5.31
C ILE A 82 -4.60 23.77 -6.35
N VAL A 83 -4.30 25.05 -6.05
CA VAL A 83 -3.73 25.98 -7.04
C VAL A 83 -2.39 26.49 -6.55
N GLY A 84 -1.28 25.99 -7.12
CA GLY A 84 0.06 26.53 -6.88
C GLY A 84 0.31 27.78 -7.73
N ILE A 85 0.62 28.91 -7.10
CA ILE A 85 0.83 30.21 -7.73
C ILE A 85 2.30 30.60 -7.58
N TYR A 86 3.02 30.63 -8.70
CA TYR A 86 4.49 30.77 -8.75
C TYR A 86 4.97 32.12 -9.23
N ASP A 87 4.06 32.99 -9.70
CA ASP A 87 4.38 34.31 -10.19
C ASP A 87 3.18 35.26 -9.97
N LYS A 88 3.43 36.55 -10.02
CA LYS A 88 2.45 37.62 -9.89
C LYS A 88 2.03 38.17 -11.26
N GLY A 89 0.86 38.78 -11.31
CA GLY A 89 0.37 39.52 -12.48
C GLY A 89 -1.12 39.34 -12.73
N ALA A 90 -1.72 40.29 -13.41
CA ALA A 90 -3.16 40.34 -13.68
C ALA A 90 -3.68 39.08 -14.43
N ALA A 91 -2.86 38.47 -15.25
CA ALA A 91 -3.21 37.23 -15.96
C ALA A 91 -3.46 36.07 -14.97
N TYR A 92 -2.62 35.91 -13.96
CA TYR A 92 -2.77 34.86 -12.94
C TYR A 92 -3.88 35.15 -11.96
N GLU A 93 -4.07 36.43 -11.59
CA GLU A 93 -5.23 36.88 -10.82
C GLU A 93 -6.55 36.54 -11.54
N ASN A 94 -6.64 36.85 -12.85
CA ASN A 94 -7.79 36.54 -13.68
C ASN A 94 -8.04 35.01 -13.73
N CYS A 95 -6.97 34.22 -13.93
CA CYS A 95 -7.09 32.74 -13.91
C CYS A 95 -7.63 32.23 -12.57
N LEU A 96 -7.08 32.69 -11.44
CA LEU A 96 -7.54 32.28 -10.12
C LEU A 96 -9.00 32.71 -9.87
N ASN A 97 -9.36 33.93 -10.24
CA ASN A 97 -10.72 34.43 -10.11
C ASN A 97 -11.72 33.58 -10.91
N LYS A 98 -11.41 33.23 -12.16
CA LYS A 98 -12.23 32.35 -12.99
C LYS A 98 -12.33 30.93 -12.40
N LEU A 99 -11.25 30.39 -11.84
CA LEU A 99 -11.24 29.13 -11.12
C LEU A 99 -12.25 29.15 -9.96
N VAL A 100 -12.15 30.14 -9.08
CA VAL A 100 -13.03 30.29 -7.92
C VAL A 100 -14.50 30.39 -8.33
N LEU A 101 -14.79 31.20 -9.35
CA LEU A 101 -16.17 31.38 -9.85
C LEU A 101 -16.73 30.13 -10.56
N THR A 102 -15.85 29.26 -11.10
CA THR A 102 -16.29 28.08 -11.87
C THR A 102 -16.40 26.84 -11.00
N VAL A 103 -15.47 26.65 -10.06
CA VAL A 103 -15.35 25.43 -9.24
C VAL A 103 -16.07 25.59 -7.90
N GLY A 104 -16.19 26.81 -7.40
CA GLY A 104 -16.74 27.14 -6.08
C GLY A 104 -15.64 27.50 -5.07
N SER A 105 -15.91 28.51 -4.27
CA SER A 105 -14.96 29.09 -3.33
C SER A 105 -14.47 28.11 -2.25
N GLU A 106 -15.34 27.18 -1.85
CA GLU A 106 -15.07 26.14 -0.87
C GLU A 106 -14.22 24.98 -1.41
N ASN A 107 -14.05 24.92 -2.74
CA ASN A 107 -13.35 23.84 -3.42
C ASN A 107 -11.98 24.26 -3.98
N VAL A 108 -11.67 25.56 -4.00
CA VAL A 108 -10.40 26.08 -4.49
C VAL A 108 -9.47 26.39 -3.32
N ILE A 109 -8.24 25.85 -3.36
CA ILE A 109 -7.21 25.98 -2.33
C ILE A 109 -5.98 26.66 -2.96
N PRO A 110 -5.87 28.01 -2.93
CA PRO A 110 -4.70 28.70 -3.44
C PRO A 110 -3.52 28.59 -2.47
N VAL A 111 -2.34 28.31 -3.05
CA VAL A 111 -1.04 28.18 -2.37
C VAL A 111 -0.04 29.11 -3.07
N PHE A 112 0.45 30.12 -2.36
CA PHE A 112 1.27 31.20 -2.91
C PHE A 112 2.76 30.95 -2.68
N PHE A 113 3.51 30.74 -3.74
CA PHE A 113 4.98 30.64 -3.77
C PHE A 113 5.63 31.95 -4.23
N VAL A 114 5.07 33.06 -3.77
CA VAL A 114 5.49 34.42 -4.10
C VAL A 114 5.73 35.23 -2.82
N LYS A 115 6.48 36.34 -2.92
CA LYS A 115 6.76 37.22 -1.78
C LYS A 115 5.47 37.75 -1.16
N PRO A 116 5.44 38.04 0.17
CA PRO A 116 4.23 38.49 0.86
C PRO A 116 3.55 39.69 0.20
N TYR A 117 4.31 40.68 -0.21
CA TYR A 117 3.75 41.90 -0.86
C TYR A 117 3.10 41.60 -2.22
N ASP A 118 3.56 40.59 -2.93
CA ASP A 118 3.03 40.24 -4.25
C ASP A 118 1.65 39.56 -4.18
N ILE A 119 1.24 39.10 -2.98
CA ILE A 119 -0.08 38.50 -2.73
C ILE A 119 -1.20 39.55 -2.83
N GLY A 120 -0.90 40.82 -2.57
CA GLY A 120 -1.85 41.91 -2.66
C GLY A 120 -2.57 41.99 -4.02
N GLY A 121 -1.86 41.63 -5.11
CA GLY A 121 -2.47 41.51 -6.45
C GLY A 121 -3.56 40.46 -6.58
N PHE A 122 -3.70 39.55 -5.61
CA PHE A 122 -4.72 38.51 -5.57
C PHE A 122 -5.80 38.71 -4.51
N SER A 123 -5.89 39.93 -3.94
CA SER A 123 -6.84 40.25 -2.86
C SER A 123 -8.30 39.93 -3.25
N GLY A 124 -8.69 40.20 -4.50
CA GLY A 124 -10.02 39.87 -5.02
C GLY A 124 -10.35 38.37 -4.90
N PRO A 125 -9.66 37.48 -5.60
CA PRO A 125 -9.92 36.04 -5.50
C PRO A 125 -9.67 35.44 -4.10
N ILE A 126 -8.67 35.92 -3.34
CA ILE A 126 -8.44 35.50 -1.95
C ILE A 126 -9.65 35.79 -1.06
N SER A 127 -10.27 36.98 -1.22
CA SER A 127 -11.46 37.37 -0.45
C SER A 127 -12.62 36.36 -0.64
N LEU A 128 -12.75 35.81 -1.82
CA LEU A 128 -13.78 34.81 -2.19
C LEU A 128 -13.46 33.41 -1.67
N CYS A 129 -12.17 33.00 -1.60
CA CYS A 129 -11.79 31.65 -1.20
C CYS A 129 -12.03 31.41 0.30
N ASN A 130 -12.43 30.19 0.66
CA ASN A 130 -12.50 29.74 2.05
C ASN A 130 -11.12 29.41 2.63
N THR A 131 -10.13 29.21 1.78
CA THR A 131 -8.78 28.75 2.16
C THR A 131 -7.73 29.58 1.43
N ALA A 132 -6.60 29.87 2.08
CA ALA A 132 -5.41 30.43 1.46
C ALA A 132 -4.16 30.07 2.26
N ILE A 133 -3.10 29.66 1.57
CA ILE A 133 -1.80 29.28 2.14
C ILE A 133 -0.70 30.11 1.51
N VAL A 134 0.25 30.58 2.31
CA VAL A 134 1.43 31.32 1.86
C VAL A 134 2.68 30.53 2.20
N ALA A 135 3.48 30.26 1.19
CA ALA A 135 4.77 29.55 1.29
C ALA A 135 5.97 30.47 0.98
N TYR A 136 5.70 31.75 0.68
CA TYR A 136 6.63 32.89 0.54
C TYR A 136 7.62 32.84 -0.62
N GLU A 137 8.13 31.67 -0.99
CA GLU A 137 9.15 31.55 -2.04
C GLU A 137 8.95 30.31 -2.92
N ASN A 138 9.44 30.40 -4.15
CA ASN A 138 9.41 29.30 -5.10
C ASN A 138 10.66 28.39 -4.91
N HIS A 139 10.82 27.82 -3.72
CA HIS A 139 11.88 26.88 -3.37
C HIS A 139 11.32 25.47 -3.24
N GLU A 140 12.12 24.45 -3.55
CA GLU A 140 11.65 23.04 -3.51
C GLU A 140 11.09 22.65 -2.14
N TYR A 141 11.73 23.02 -1.04
CA TYR A 141 11.25 22.70 0.31
C TYR A 141 9.99 23.46 0.68
N ALA A 142 9.85 24.73 0.27
CA ALA A 142 8.60 25.46 0.44
C ALA A 142 7.44 24.78 -0.28
N GLN A 143 7.69 24.26 -1.48
CA GLN A 143 6.73 23.50 -2.28
C GLN A 143 6.35 22.16 -1.62
N GLU A 144 7.35 21.40 -1.14
CA GLU A 144 7.14 20.12 -0.44
C GLU A 144 6.29 20.32 0.83
N TYR A 145 6.66 21.26 1.70
CA TYR A 145 5.95 21.49 2.97
C TYR A 145 4.57 22.10 2.76
N ALA A 146 4.39 22.98 1.78
CA ALA A 146 3.07 23.51 1.45
C ALA A 146 2.11 22.40 1.00
N ALA A 147 2.57 21.45 0.19
CA ALA A 147 1.78 20.28 -0.19
C ALA A 147 1.46 19.40 1.03
N GLN A 148 2.44 19.18 1.92
CA GLN A 148 2.21 18.43 3.16
C GLN A 148 1.16 19.12 4.05
N VAL A 149 1.21 20.44 4.20
CA VAL A 149 0.18 21.22 4.94
C VAL A 149 -1.21 21.04 4.31
N VAL A 150 -1.32 21.13 2.98
CA VAL A 150 -2.60 20.92 2.27
C VAL A 150 -3.21 19.56 2.63
N PHE A 151 -2.39 18.52 2.73
CA PHE A 151 -2.85 17.17 3.02
C PHE A 151 -2.76 16.77 4.50
N GLY A 152 -2.21 17.63 5.37
CA GLY A 152 -2.06 17.35 6.80
C GLY A 152 -0.88 16.45 7.15
N GLY A 153 0.19 16.45 6.36
CA GLY A 153 1.44 15.76 6.64
C GLY A 153 2.47 16.61 7.38
N SER A 154 2.24 17.92 7.51
CA SER A 154 3.09 18.85 8.26
C SER A 154 2.25 19.83 9.05
N ASP A 155 2.77 20.26 10.18
CA ASP A 155 2.22 21.40 10.93
C ASP A 155 2.36 22.68 10.10
N ALA A 156 1.45 23.63 10.33
CA ALA A 156 1.55 24.99 9.84
C ALA A 156 1.28 25.94 11.00
N THR A 157 2.33 26.58 11.51
CA THR A 157 2.28 27.53 12.63
C THR A 157 2.87 28.89 12.25
N GLY A 158 3.18 29.08 10.97
CA GLY A 158 3.73 30.34 10.45
C GLY A 158 2.80 31.53 10.62
N ARG A 159 3.37 32.72 10.64
CA ARG A 159 2.66 34.00 10.75
C ARG A 159 3.10 34.95 9.66
N MET A 160 2.18 35.75 9.16
CA MET A 160 2.50 36.81 8.19
C MET A 160 3.55 37.76 8.76
N PRO A 161 4.71 37.92 8.10
CA PRO A 161 5.77 38.82 8.62
C PRO A 161 5.47 40.29 8.39
N VAL A 162 4.51 40.62 7.53
CA VAL A 162 4.11 41.96 7.14
C VAL A 162 2.61 42.05 6.90
N SER A 163 2.04 43.23 7.01
CA SER A 163 0.66 43.49 6.58
C SER A 163 0.61 43.65 5.06
N VAL A 164 -0.43 43.08 4.43
CA VAL A 164 -0.72 43.19 3.00
C VAL A 164 -2.14 43.71 2.85
N GLU A 165 -2.29 44.91 2.28
CA GLU A 165 -3.58 45.58 2.14
C GLU A 165 -4.61 44.71 1.43
N GLY A 166 -5.80 44.60 2.02
CA GLY A 166 -6.90 43.78 1.49
C GLY A 166 -6.71 42.27 1.62
N VAL A 167 -5.62 41.80 2.27
CA VAL A 167 -5.34 40.37 2.43
C VAL A 167 -5.18 39.96 3.90
N SER A 168 -4.23 40.58 4.65
CA SER A 168 -3.89 40.16 6.02
C SER A 168 -3.11 41.19 6.77
N PHE A 169 -3.09 41.09 8.11
CA PHE A 169 -2.22 41.90 8.99
C PHE A 169 -0.96 41.10 9.36
N CYS A 170 0.09 41.87 9.75
CA CYS A 170 1.28 41.28 10.34
C CYS A 170 0.90 40.45 11.58
N GLY A 171 1.38 39.21 11.68
CA GLY A 171 1.04 38.26 12.75
C GLY A 171 -0.17 37.38 12.48
N ASP A 172 -0.92 37.56 11.40
CA ASP A 172 -2.01 36.70 11.02
C ASP A 172 -1.49 35.27 10.64
N GLY A 173 -2.25 34.24 11.02
CA GLY A 173 -2.00 32.86 10.70
C GLY A 173 -2.87 31.94 11.56
N ILE A 174 -3.22 30.81 11.02
CA ILE A 174 -4.04 29.76 11.67
C ILE A 174 -3.17 28.53 11.89
N ASP A 175 -3.14 28.01 13.12
CA ASP A 175 -2.41 26.79 13.44
C ASP A 175 -3.15 25.57 12.92
N LEU A 176 -2.43 24.73 12.19
CA LEU A 176 -2.84 23.39 11.80
C LEU A 176 -1.79 22.39 12.25
N TYR A 177 -2.24 21.21 12.68
CA TYR A 177 -1.36 20.14 13.13
C TYR A 177 -1.48 18.93 12.21
N ALA A 178 -0.35 18.23 12.03
CA ALA A 178 -0.27 17.04 11.21
C ALA A 178 -1.25 15.95 11.69
N SER A 179 -1.89 15.29 10.74
CA SER A 179 -2.86 14.22 10.98
C SER A 179 -2.70 13.05 10.01
N ARG A 180 -1.74 13.18 9.07
CA ARG A 180 -1.29 12.15 8.14
C ARG A 180 0.23 12.05 8.17
N LEU A 181 0.77 10.97 7.57
CA LEU A 181 2.21 10.84 7.37
C LEU A 181 2.78 12.06 6.64
N GLY A 182 3.79 12.67 7.25
CA GLY A 182 4.65 13.66 6.62
C GLY A 182 5.86 13.02 5.96
N TYR A 183 6.68 13.85 5.31
CA TYR A 183 7.95 13.47 4.69
C TYR A 183 9.05 14.37 5.23
N GLY A 184 10.12 13.77 5.74
CA GLY A 184 11.20 14.49 6.40
C GLY A 184 12.54 13.79 6.30
N MET A 185 13.49 14.23 7.10
CA MET A 185 14.82 13.66 7.21
C MET A 185 14.93 12.76 8.44
N VAL A 186 15.89 11.83 8.42
CA VAL A 186 16.10 10.85 9.51
C VAL A 186 16.40 11.53 10.85
N GLU A 187 17.07 12.67 10.81
CA GLU A 187 17.45 13.45 11.99
C GLU A 187 16.23 14.04 12.71
N GLU A 188 15.17 14.38 11.97
CA GLU A 188 13.91 14.94 12.54
C GLU A 188 13.16 13.93 13.45
N VAL A 189 13.51 12.66 13.35
CA VAL A 189 12.85 11.57 14.10
C VAL A 189 13.84 10.80 14.99
N GLY A 190 15.02 11.38 15.27
CA GLY A 190 16.03 10.76 16.12
C GLY A 190 16.70 9.54 15.49
N LEU A 191 16.91 9.56 14.17
CA LEU A 191 17.76 8.62 13.44
C LEU A 191 18.95 9.41 12.85
N ASP A 192 19.92 8.71 12.29
CA ASP A 192 21.17 9.33 11.82
C ASP A 192 21.55 8.93 10.39
N SER A 193 22.52 9.64 9.84
CA SER A 193 23.04 9.36 8.49
C SER A 193 23.77 8.02 8.39
N GLU A 194 24.27 7.45 9.49
CA GLU A 194 24.86 6.11 9.52
C GLU A 194 23.79 5.06 9.20
N PHE A 195 22.60 5.21 9.78
CA PHE A 195 21.45 4.36 9.44
C PHE A 195 21.13 4.39 7.93
N LEU A 196 21.11 5.58 7.32
CA LEU A 196 20.89 5.69 5.87
C LEU A 196 21.94 4.96 5.05
N GLN A 197 23.23 5.05 5.45
CA GLN A 197 24.32 4.33 4.78
C GLN A 197 24.16 2.81 4.91
N GLN A 198 23.69 2.33 6.06
CA GLN A 198 23.43 0.90 6.27
C GLN A 198 22.25 0.43 5.39
N VAL A 199 21.16 1.21 5.28
CA VAL A 199 20.06 0.91 4.35
C VAL A 199 20.56 0.81 2.92
N ASP A 200 21.31 1.83 2.45
CA ASP A 200 21.86 1.86 1.10
C ASP A 200 22.80 0.68 0.83
N SER A 201 23.66 0.37 1.78
CA SER A 201 24.63 -0.73 1.69
C SER A 201 23.93 -2.09 1.57
N LEU A 202 22.99 -2.39 2.47
CA LEU A 202 22.28 -3.68 2.51
C LEU A 202 21.36 -3.89 1.30
N ALA A 203 20.65 -2.85 0.89
CA ALA A 203 19.78 -2.92 -0.28
C ALA A 203 20.59 -3.13 -1.58
N ASN A 204 21.67 -2.38 -1.77
CA ASN A 204 22.56 -2.54 -2.92
C ASN A 204 23.29 -3.89 -2.91
N LEU A 205 23.72 -4.38 -1.74
CA LEU A 205 24.31 -5.73 -1.60
C LEU A 205 23.33 -6.80 -2.06
N GLY A 206 22.04 -6.67 -1.69
CA GLY A 206 20.98 -7.58 -2.13
C GLY A 206 20.85 -7.62 -3.66
N VAL A 207 20.84 -6.46 -4.32
CA VAL A 207 20.81 -6.36 -5.77
C VAL A 207 22.09 -6.96 -6.39
N GLN A 208 23.27 -6.62 -5.89
CA GLN A 208 24.56 -7.08 -6.40
C GLN A 208 24.74 -8.60 -6.28
N LYS A 209 24.30 -9.19 -5.17
CA LYS A 209 24.37 -10.64 -4.94
C LYS A 209 23.22 -11.41 -5.62
N GLY A 210 22.32 -10.73 -6.31
CA GLY A 210 21.18 -11.34 -6.98
C GLY A 210 20.12 -11.91 -6.02
N ALA A 211 20.05 -11.39 -4.80
CA ALA A 211 19.01 -11.73 -3.84
C ALA A 211 17.62 -11.31 -4.36
N PHE A 212 17.58 -10.21 -5.07
CA PHE A 212 16.43 -9.68 -5.81
C PHE A 212 16.92 -8.72 -6.90
N PRO A 213 16.16 -8.53 -8.00
CA PRO A 213 16.52 -7.53 -9.03
C PRO A 213 16.45 -6.10 -8.53
N GLY A 214 15.49 -5.81 -7.64
CA GLY A 214 15.31 -4.51 -7.02
C GLY A 214 14.35 -4.55 -5.84
N CYS A 215 14.33 -3.46 -5.07
CA CYS A 215 13.49 -3.35 -3.88
C CYS A 215 13.06 -1.91 -3.59
N GLN A 216 12.02 -1.77 -2.77
CA GLN A 216 11.65 -0.53 -2.09
C GLN A 216 11.88 -0.71 -0.59
N VAL A 217 12.42 0.31 0.06
CA VAL A 217 12.62 0.39 1.51
C VAL A 217 11.93 1.65 2.01
N LEU A 218 11.03 1.50 2.97
CA LEU A 218 10.39 2.64 3.64
C LEU A 218 10.52 2.51 5.15
N VAL A 219 10.89 3.62 5.79
CA VAL A 219 10.86 3.79 7.25
C VAL A 219 10.10 5.06 7.57
N ALA A 220 9.14 4.94 8.48
CA ALA A 220 8.50 6.07 9.11
C ALA A 220 8.66 5.97 10.63
N ARG A 221 8.80 7.12 11.29
CA ARG A 221 8.81 7.26 12.75
C ARG A 221 8.20 8.60 13.13
N HIS A 222 7.48 8.66 14.25
CA HIS A 222 6.85 9.89 14.73
C HIS A 222 6.02 10.60 13.65
N ASN A 223 5.16 9.82 12.96
CA ASN A 223 4.29 10.28 11.88
C ASN A 223 5.02 10.88 10.65
N LYS A 224 6.33 10.61 10.47
CA LYS A 224 7.11 11.07 9.31
C LYS A 224 7.80 9.92 8.58
N ILE A 225 7.61 9.83 7.28
CA ILE A 225 8.39 8.99 6.38
C ILE A 225 9.75 9.67 6.18
N VAL A 226 10.82 8.99 6.61
CA VAL A 226 12.19 9.50 6.55
C VAL A 226 13.11 8.67 5.65
N VAL A 227 12.67 7.47 5.28
CA VAL A 227 13.25 6.67 4.21
C VAL A 227 12.13 6.24 3.27
N ASN A 228 12.23 6.59 2.00
CA ASN A 228 11.36 6.10 0.92
C ASN A 228 12.23 5.93 -0.32
N LYS A 229 13.02 4.85 -0.34
CA LYS A 229 14.06 4.64 -1.36
C LYS A 229 13.79 3.41 -2.20
N SER A 230 14.16 3.50 -3.47
CA SER A 230 14.05 2.42 -4.46
C SER A 230 15.41 2.07 -5.01
N TYR A 231 15.69 0.76 -5.16
CA TYR A 231 16.99 0.24 -5.58
C TYR A 231 16.83 -0.76 -6.72
N GLY A 232 17.77 -0.75 -7.66
CA GLY A 232 17.85 -1.73 -8.74
C GLY A 232 16.78 -1.57 -9.82
N TYR A 233 16.35 -2.69 -10.37
CA TYR A 233 15.49 -2.76 -11.56
C TYR A 233 14.36 -3.77 -11.33
N THR A 234 13.33 -3.73 -12.16
CA THR A 234 12.22 -4.69 -12.07
C THR A 234 12.67 -6.12 -12.33
N ASP A 235 13.67 -6.29 -13.21
CA ASP A 235 14.20 -7.59 -13.62
C ASP A 235 15.69 -7.51 -14.03
N LYS A 236 16.25 -8.66 -14.42
CA LYS A 236 17.66 -8.78 -14.83
C LYS A 236 17.99 -8.12 -16.17
N THR A 237 17.00 -7.76 -16.98
CA THR A 237 17.23 -7.06 -18.26
C THR A 237 17.62 -5.60 -18.03
N LYS A 238 17.31 -5.06 -16.83
CA LYS A 238 17.54 -3.67 -16.44
C LYS A 238 16.82 -2.64 -17.33
N ALA A 239 15.73 -3.04 -17.97
CA ALA A 239 14.95 -2.17 -18.83
C ALA A 239 14.19 -1.09 -18.03
N ASN A 240 13.65 -1.46 -16.86
CA ASN A 240 12.87 -0.57 -16.02
C ASN A 240 13.50 -0.47 -14.63
N LYS A 241 13.86 0.74 -14.20
CA LYS A 241 14.28 1.00 -12.81
C LYS A 241 13.10 0.85 -11.86
N ILE A 242 13.36 0.40 -10.64
CA ILE A 242 12.41 0.54 -9.55
C ILE A 242 12.30 2.01 -9.18
N ASP A 243 11.08 2.48 -9.00
CA ASP A 243 10.75 3.79 -8.43
C ASP A 243 9.67 3.65 -7.34
N GLY A 244 9.26 4.75 -6.73
CA GLY A 244 8.25 4.76 -5.67
C GLY A 244 6.85 4.32 -6.14
N ASN A 245 6.59 4.29 -7.44
CA ASN A 245 5.32 3.87 -8.04
C ASN A 245 5.30 2.40 -8.46
N THR A 246 6.45 1.72 -8.48
CA THR A 246 6.53 0.32 -8.86
C THR A 246 5.70 -0.56 -7.92
N LEU A 247 4.82 -1.38 -8.50
CA LEU A 247 3.95 -2.29 -7.77
C LEU A 247 4.62 -3.64 -7.56
N TYR A 248 4.50 -4.17 -6.35
CA TYR A 248 4.96 -5.51 -5.98
C TYR A 248 3.78 -6.42 -5.63
N ASP A 249 3.86 -7.68 -6.05
CA ASP A 249 3.00 -8.74 -5.53
C ASP A 249 3.32 -8.94 -4.04
N LEU A 250 2.37 -8.62 -3.19
CA LEU A 250 2.53 -8.66 -1.75
C LEU A 250 2.53 -10.08 -1.16
N ALA A 251 2.14 -11.08 -1.95
CA ALA A 251 1.96 -12.45 -1.48
C ALA A 251 1.17 -12.49 -0.16
N SER A 252 1.67 -13.18 0.86
CA SER A 252 0.97 -13.32 2.15
C SER A 252 0.81 -12.02 2.96
N VAL A 253 1.51 -10.95 2.62
CA VAL A 253 1.22 -9.62 3.20
C VAL A 253 -0.23 -9.22 2.90
N SER A 254 -0.81 -9.69 1.77
CA SER A 254 -2.24 -9.51 1.43
C SER A 254 -3.19 -9.99 2.53
N LYS A 255 -2.81 -11.01 3.32
CA LYS A 255 -3.62 -11.50 4.43
C LYS A 255 -3.89 -10.41 5.46
N ALA A 256 -2.83 -9.71 5.88
CA ALA A 256 -2.92 -8.68 6.89
C ALA A 256 -3.43 -7.35 6.31
N THR A 257 -2.98 -6.97 5.12
CA THR A 257 -3.32 -5.67 4.53
C THR A 257 -4.64 -5.67 3.76
N GLY A 258 -5.02 -6.79 3.14
CA GLY A 258 -6.28 -6.96 2.43
C GLY A 258 -7.34 -7.59 3.32
N THR A 259 -7.31 -8.91 3.46
CA THR A 259 -8.37 -9.68 4.10
C THR A 259 -8.62 -9.29 5.55
N LEU A 260 -7.57 -9.10 6.34
CA LEU A 260 -7.72 -8.67 7.73
C LEU A 260 -8.36 -7.28 7.83
N SER A 261 -7.97 -6.34 6.96
CA SER A 261 -8.59 -5.00 6.91
C SER A 261 -10.08 -5.09 6.59
N GLY A 262 -10.49 -5.98 5.68
CA GLY A 262 -11.89 -6.25 5.39
C GLY A 262 -12.63 -6.89 6.57
N ILE A 263 -12.03 -7.87 7.25
CA ILE A 263 -12.60 -8.47 8.46
C ILE A 263 -12.72 -7.44 9.58
N MET A 264 -11.69 -6.59 9.81
CA MET A 264 -11.76 -5.50 10.79
C MET A 264 -12.93 -4.57 10.49
N LYS A 265 -13.13 -4.20 9.22
CA LYS A 265 -14.26 -3.35 8.82
C LYS A 265 -15.61 -4.06 9.01
N ALA A 266 -15.71 -5.33 8.66
CA ALA A 266 -16.93 -6.11 8.88
C ALA A 266 -17.24 -6.29 10.39
N VAL A 267 -16.23 -6.36 11.25
CA VAL A 267 -16.39 -6.35 12.72
C VAL A 267 -16.82 -4.98 13.21
N ASP A 268 -16.22 -3.92 12.68
CA ASP A 268 -16.56 -2.53 13.01
C ASP A 268 -18.02 -2.19 12.66
N ASP A 269 -18.51 -2.73 11.55
CA ASP A 269 -19.90 -2.60 11.10
C ASP A 269 -20.86 -3.56 11.82
N GLY A 270 -20.38 -4.41 12.75
CA GLY A 270 -21.20 -5.38 13.49
C GLY A 270 -21.68 -6.57 12.63
N LEU A 271 -21.13 -6.77 11.43
CA LEU A 271 -21.51 -7.86 10.53
C LEU A 271 -20.84 -9.19 10.90
N ILE A 272 -19.66 -9.15 11.47
CA ILE A 272 -18.88 -10.30 11.93
C ILE A 272 -18.48 -10.10 13.40
N SER A 273 -18.54 -11.19 14.19
CA SER A 273 -17.92 -11.24 15.52
C SER A 273 -16.69 -12.14 15.47
N ILE A 274 -15.59 -11.74 16.10
CA ILE A 274 -14.39 -12.60 16.22
C ILE A 274 -14.67 -13.88 17.01
N ASP A 275 -15.68 -13.89 17.85
CA ASP A 275 -16.17 -15.05 18.60
C ASP A 275 -17.32 -15.79 17.90
N GLY A 276 -17.73 -15.31 16.75
CA GLY A 276 -18.75 -15.94 15.92
C GLY A 276 -18.20 -17.18 15.20
N LYS A 277 -19.08 -18.15 14.97
CA LYS A 277 -18.75 -19.38 14.24
C LYS A 277 -18.75 -19.11 12.74
N LEU A 278 -17.78 -19.68 12.00
CA LEU A 278 -17.68 -19.58 10.55
C LEU A 278 -18.98 -19.97 9.84
N GLY A 279 -19.64 -21.05 10.28
CA GLY A 279 -20.90 -21.52 9.69
C GLY A 279 -22.09 -20.55 9.86
N THR A 280 -21.97 -19.54 10.72
CA THR A 280 -22.95 -18.43 10.82
C THR A 280 -22.84 -17.52 9.60
N TYR A 281 -21.64 -17.31 9.10
CA TYR A 281 -21.32 -16.39 7.99
C TYR A 281 -21.21 -17.09 6.64
N THR A 282 -20.85 -18.40 6.64
CA THR A 282 -20.74 -19.24 5.44
C THR A 282 -21.72 -20.41 5.55
N LYS A 283 -22.91 -20.24 5.00
CA LYS A 283 -24.01 -21.20 5.15
C LYS A 283 -23.70 -22.60 4.60
N SER A 284 -22.87 -22.72 3.56
CA SER A 284 -22.41 -24.00 3.02
C SER A 284 -21.62 -24.84 4.02
N LEU A 285 -21.03 -24.21 5.04
CA LEU A 285 -20.28 -24.86 6.10
C LEU A 285 -21.12 -25.07 7.39
N ALA A 286 -22.36 -24.58 7.43
CA ALA A 286 -23.21 -24.75 8.59
C ALA A 286 -23.38 -26.24 8.94
N GLY A 287 -23.19 -26.60 10.21
CA GLY A 287 -23.27 -28.01 10.67
C GLY A 287 -22.02 -28.86 10.42
N THR A 288 -21.05 -28.40 9.62
CA THR A 288 -19.77 -29.11 9.41
C THR A 288 -18.76 -28.82 10.54
N GLU A 289 -17.68 -29.62 10.61
CA GLU A 289 -16.58 -29.35 11.55
C GLU A 289 -15.92 -27.97 11.29
N LYS A 290 -15.75 -27.58 10.03
CA LYS A 290 -15.20 -26.25 9.67
C LYS A 290 -16.16 -25.12 10.06
N GLY A 291 -17.45 -25.35 9.96
CA GLY A 291 -18.46 -24.37 10.42
C GLY A 291 -18.44 -24.08 11.92
N LYS A 292 -17.81 -24.94 12.72
CA LYS A 292 -17.63 -24.75 14.18
C LYS A 292 -16.44 -23.85 14.53
N PHE A 293 -15.54 -23.56 13.58
CA PHE A 293 -14.40 -22.66 13.83
C PHE A 293 -14.88 -21.28 14.23
N LEU A 294 -14.28 -20.70 15.25
CA LEU A 294 -14.44 -19.29 15.54
C LEU A 294 -13.62 -18.46 14.56
N ILE A 295 -14.07 -17.27 14.25
CA ILE A 295 -13.32 -16.33 13.38
C ILE A 295 -11.90 -16.11 13.93
N ARG A 296 -11.75 -15.99 15.27
CA ARG A 296 -10.43 -15.89 15.90
C ARG A 296 -9.53 -17.10 15.69
N ASP A 297 -10.09 -18.32 15.62
CA ASP A 297 -9.30 -19.53 15.37
C ASP A 297 -8.66 -19.51 13.98
N LEU A 298 -9.41 -19.01 12.98
CA LEU A 298 -8.90 -18.79 11.61
C LEU A 298 -7.77 -17.74 11.62
N LEU A 299 -7.97 -16.63 12.34
CA LEU A 299 -7.00 -15.54 12.45
C LEU A 299 -5.72 -15.96 13.19
N TYR A 300 -5.82 -16.84 14.19
CA TYR A 300 -4.66 -17.40 14.91
C TYR A 300 -4.00 -18.59 14.20
N HIS A 301 -4.57 -19.08 13.10
CA HIS A 301 -4.14 -20.32 12.42
C HIS A 301 -4.21 -21.56 13.32
N GLU A 302 -5.25 -21.69 14.14
CA GLU A 302 -5.46 -22.77 15.12
C GLU A 302 -6.71 -23.60 14.79
N THR A 303 -6.91 -23.94 13.52
CA THR A 303 -8.10 -24.63 13.00
C THR A 303 -7.87 -26.10 12.67
N GLY A 304 -6.61 -26.52 12.52
CA GLY A 304 -6.28 -27.84 11.96
C GLY A 304 -6.34 -27.90 10.43
N MET A 305 -6.58 -26.78 9.74
CA MET A 305 -6.48 -26.72 8.28
C MET A 305 -5.05 -27.03 7.83
N PRO A 306 -4.85 -27.70 6.67
CA PRO A 306 -3.54 -27.83 6.03
C PRO A 306 -2.92 -26.46 5.73
N ALA A 307 -1.59 -26.41 5.58
CA ALA A 307 -0.88 -25.15 5.32
C ALA A 307 -1.30 -24.46 4.02
N ALA A 308 -1.50 -25.24 2.96
CA ALA A 308 -1.87 -24.75 1.62
C ALA A 308 -2.58 -25.85 0.84
N LEU A 309 -3.20 -25.47 -0.28
CA LEU A 309 -3.71 -26.37 -1.29
C LEU A 309 -2.58 -26.77 -2.24
N ASN A 310 -2.50 -28.06 -2.61
CA ASN A 310 -1.60 -28.51 -3.68
C ASN A 310 -2.24 -28.25 -5.06
N VAL A 311 -2.21 -26.99 -5.49
CA VAL A 311 -2.87 -26.55 -6.73
C VAL A 311 -2.34 -27.29 -7.96
N TYR A 312 -1.08 -27.75 -7.95
CA TYR A 312 -0.53 -28.52 -9.06
C TYR A 312 -1.24 -29.86 -9.23
N GLU A 313 -1.55 -30.57 -8.16
CA GLU A 313 -2.33 -31.81 -8.21
C GLU A 313 -3.79 -31.53 -8.55
N GLU A 314 -4.41 -30.56 -7.91
CA GLU A 314 -5.83 -30.26 -8.05
C GLU A 314 -6.23 -29.72 -9.43
N MET A 315 -5.32 -28.97 -10.08
CA MET A 315 -5.58 -28.31 -11.37
C MET A 315 -4.93 -29.04 -12.56
N THR A 316 -4.37 -30.24 -12.34
CA THR A 316 -3.84 -31.08 -13.40
C THR A 316 -4.79 -32.25 -13.66
N ASP A 317 -5.08 -32.54 -14.93
CA ASP A 317 -5.84 -33.71 -15.35
C ASP A 317 -5.05 -34.97 -15.06
N THR A 318 -5.49 -35.76 -14.08
CA THR A 318 -4.83 -36.99 -13.62
C THR A 318 -4.80 -38.07 -14.69
N ALA A 319 -5.70 -38.04 -15.67
CA ALA A 319 -5.72 -38.97 -16.80
C ALA A 319 -4.66 -38.64 -17.88
N SER A 320 -4.07 -37.43 -17.83
CA SER A 320 -3.12 -36.96 -18.84
C SER A 320 -1.69 -37.46 -18.68
N TYR A 321 -1.35 -38.03 -17.51
CA TYR A 321 0.01 -38.49 -17.21
C TYR A 321 0.02 -39.80 -16.43
N THR A 322 1.19 -40.46 -16.41
CA THR A 322 1.43 -41.67 -15.62
C THR A 322 2.62 -41.45 -14.68
N GLY A 323 2.59 -42.11 -13.52
CA GLY A 323 3.63 -41.97 -12.50
C GLY A 323 3.47 -40.70 -11.67
N ALA A 324 4.57 -40.16 -11.15
CA ALA A 324 4.54 -38.95 -10.35
C ALA A 324 4.30 -37.69 -11.21
N LEU A 325 3.51 -36.74 -10.69
CA LEU A 325 3.30 -35.42 -11.34
C LEU A 325 4.57 -34.57 -11.30
N VAL A 326 5.32 -34.63 -10.20
CA VAL A 326 6.41 -33.71 -9.88
C VAL A 326 7.73 -34.44 -9.65
N SER A 327 8.84 -33.87 -10.11
CA SER A 327 10.21 -34.32 -9.86
C SER A 327 11.11 -33.13 -9.46
N ALA A 328 12.03 -33.35 -8.51
CA ALA A 328 13.06 -32.37 -8.17
C ALA A 328 14.13 -32.21 -9.28
N LYS A 329 14.24 -33.21 -10.19
CA LYS A 329 15.25 -33.21 -11.26
C LYS A 329 14.61 -33.05 -12.64
N LYS A 330 15.19 -32.19 -13.46
CA LYS A 330 14.81 -32.04 -14.87
C LYS A 330 15.21 -33.27 -15.67
N SER A 331 14.31 -33.73 -16.54
CA SER A 331 14.54 -34.85 -17.48
C SER A 331 13.62 -34.72 -18.68
N ALA A 332 13.72 -35.68 -19.63
CA ALA A 332 12.78 -35.74 -20.75
C ALA A 332 11.33 -36.00 -20.28
N ALA A 333 11.14 -36.76 -19.19
CA ALA A 333 9.85 -37.04 -18.58
C ALA A 333 9.33 -35.89 -17.67
N TYR A 334 10.19 -35.01 -17.19
CA TYR A 334 9.87 -33.90 -16.27
C TYR A 334 10.57 -32.62 -16.73
N LYS A 335 9.94 -31.86 -17.60
CA LYS A 335 10.61 -30.74 -18.28
C LYS A 335 10.10 -29.35 -17.93
N TYR A 336 8.86 -29.19 -17.49
CA TYR A 336 8.27 -27.87 -17.23
C TYR A 336 8.62 -27.38 -15.84
N SER A 337 9.41 -26.30 -15.75
CA SER A 337 9.73 -25.69 -14.46
C SER A 337 8.51 -24.98 -13.89
N ALA A 338 8.09 -25.38 -12.71
CA ALA A 338 6.99 -24.74 -11.97
C ALA A 338 7.06 -25.11 -10.49
N GLY A 339 6.65 -24.19 -9.61
CA GLY A 339 6.62 -24.46 -8.17
C GLY A 339 7.98 -24.80 -7.54
N GLY A 340 9.09 -24.43 -8.19
CA GLY A 340 10.44 -24.78 -7.72
C GLY A 340 10.90 -26.21 -8.08
N ALA A 341 10.10 -26.96 -8.85
CA ALA A 341 10.36 -28.33 -9.30
C ALA A 341 10.09 -28.46 -10.82
N TYR A 342 9.96 -29.70 -11.30
CA TYR A 342 9.67 -30.00 -12.72
C TYR A 342 8.44 -30.88 -12.83
N ILE A 343 7.51 -30.48 -13.69
CA ILE A 343 6.25 -31.18 -13.94
C ILE A 343 6.40 -32.22 -15.07
N ASN A 344 5.67 -33.30 -14.95
CA ASN A 344 5.58 -34.39 -15.94
C ASN A 344 5.26 -33.84 -17.33
N SER A 345 6.02 -34.26 -18.34
CA SER A 345 5.97 -33.69 -19.69
C SER A 345 4.67 -33.96 -20.46
N THR A 346 3.87 -34.93 -20.01
CA THR A 346 2.57 -35.27 -20.59
C THR A 346 1.39 -34.68 -19.82
N ALA A 347 1.65 -34.16 -18.60
CA ALA A 347 0.61 -33.58 -17.74
C ALA A 347 -0.06 -32.37 -18.43
N LYS A 348 -1.39 -32.31 -18.34
CA LYS A 348 -2.22 -31.23 -18.91
C LYS A 348 -3.02 -30.57 -17.82
N VAL A 349 -3.21 -29.28 -17.96
CA VAL A 349 -4.13 -28.51 -17.10
C VAL A 349 -5.56 -28.97 -17.34
N ARG A 350 -6.36 -29.01 -16.30
CA ARG A 350 -7.80 -29.38 -16.37
C ARG A 350 -8.55 -28.42 -17.30
N SER A 351 -9.14 -28.98 -18.36
CA SER A 351 -9.92 -28.24 -19.35
C SER A 351 -11.40 -28.11 -18.99
N ASP A 352 -11.86 -28.81 -17.96
CA ASP A 352 -13.23 -28.77 -17.44
C ASP A 352 -13.50 -27.48 -16.62
N VAL A 353 -12.45 -26.87 -16.02
CA VAL A 353 -12.53 -25.68 -15.16
C VAL A 353 -11.62 -24.53 -15.60
N THR A 354 -10.98 -24.66 -16.77
CA THR A 354 -10.11 -23.60 -17.36
C THR A 354 -10.26 -23.56 -18.87
N SER A 355 -9.77 -22.48 -19.50
CA SER A 355 -9.74 -22.38 -20.97
C SER A 355 -8.39 -21.88 -21.46
N PRO A 356 -7.87 -22.38 -22.62
CA PRO A 356 -6.67 -21.85 -23.25
C PRO A 356 -6.91 -20.52 -23.98
N VAL A 357 -8.17 -20.12 -24.18
CA VAL A 357 -8.60 -18.89 -24.84
C VAL A 357 -9.63 -18.16 -23.98
N LYS A 358 -9.72 -16.85 -24.16
CA LYS A 358 -10.75 -16.06 -23.47
C LYS A 358 -12.14 -16.43 -23.97
N THR A 359 -13.04 -16.75 -23.03
CA THR A 359 -14.48 -16.96 -23.28
C THR A 359 -15.28 -16.06 -22.35
N LYS A 360 -16.60 -16.14 -22.40
CA LYS A 360 -17.49 -15.43 -21.47
C LYS A 360 -17.40 -16.02 -20.05
N GLU A 361 -17.24 -17.31 -19.94
CA GLU A 361 -17.16 -18.08 -18.70
C GLU A 361 -15.75 -18.02 -18.09
N PHE A 362 -14.72 -17.97 -18.93
CA PHE A 362 -13.30 -17.90 -18.55
C PHE A 362 -12.69 -16.62 -19.12
N ASP A 363 -12.89 -15.51 -18.44
CA ASP A 363 -12.57 -14.17 -18.92
C ASP A 363 -11.30 -13.56 -18.29
N TYR A 364 -10.81 -14.13 -17.16
CA TYR A 364 -9.62 -13.63 -16.48
C TYR A 364 -8.38 -14.43 -16.86
N ARG A 365 -7.40 -13.72 -17.46
CA ARG A 365 -6.12 -14.30 -17.89
C ARG A 365 -5.15 -14.44 -16.72
N ILE A 366 -4.65 -15.66 -16.49
CA ILE A 366 -3.61 -15.92 -15.48
C ILE A 366 -2.30 -16.45 -16.09
N GLY A 367 -2.25 -16.76 -17.35
CA GLY A 367 -1.07 -17.24 -18.08
C GLY A 367 -1.21 -17.02 -19.58
N LYS A 368 -0.17 -17.38 -20.35
CA LYS A 368 -0.12 -17.17 -21.80
C LYS A 368 -1.31 -17.80 -22.53
N ARG A 369 -1.69 -19.01 -22.12
CA ARG A 369 -2.81 -19.78 -22.66
C ARG A 369 -3.64 -20.37 -21.52
N LEU A 370 -3.94 -19.55 -20.52
CA LEU A 370 -4.69 -20.00 -19.35
C LEU A 370 -5.62 -18.89 -18.85
N TYR A 371 -6.91 -19.17 -18.95
CA TYR A 371 -7.98 -18.31 -18.49
C TYR A 371 -8.83 -19.05 -17.46
N VAL A 372 -9.28 -18.34 -16.45
CA VAL A 372 -10.10 -18.84 -15.34
C VAL A 372 -11.36 -17.99 -15.22
N GLY A 373 -12.35 -18.49 -14.51
CA GLY A 373 -13.63 -17.82 -14.30
C GLY A 373 -14.29 -18.23 -12.99
N ARG A 374 -15.59 -18.00 -12.90
CA ARG A 374 -16.38 -18.32 -11.70
C ARG A 374 -16.35 -19.81 -11.36
N GLU A 375 -16.45 -20.68 -12.34
CA GLU A 375 -16.42 -22.14 -12.15
C GLU A 375 -15.08 -22.61 -11.58
N THR A 376 -13.97 -21.98 -12.00
CA THR A 376 -12.64 -22.27 -11.44
C THR A 376 -12.58 -21.87 -9.96
N TYR A 377 -13.08 -20.67 -9.63
CA TYR A 377 -13.17 -20.19 -8.25
C TYR A 377 -14.01 -21.14 -7.37
N ASP A 378 -15.21 -21.50 -7.83
CA ASP A 378 -16.11 -22.39 -7.10
C ASP A 378 -15.48 -23.77 -6.88
N THR A 379 -14.71 -24.28 -7.86
CA THR A 379 -13.95 -25.52 -7.73
C THR A 379 -12.88 -25.40 -6.62
N ILE A 380 -12.09 -24.34 -6.61
CA ILE A 380 -11.08 -24.09 -5.56
C ILE A 380 -11.75 -24.03 -4.19
N MET A 381 -12.83 -23.27 -4.04
CA MET A 381 -13.54 -23.15 -2.75
C MET A 381 -14.16 -24.47 -2.31
N ASN A 382 -14.74 -25.24 -3.24
CA ASN A 382 -15.26 -26.57 -2.93
C ASN A 382 -14.16 -27.52 -2.42
N ILE A 383 -12.97 -27.51 -3.00
CA ILE A 383 -11.83 -28.29 -2.51
C ILE A 383 -11.45 -27.83 -1.09
N ILE A 384 -11.36 -26.51 -0.85
CA ILE A 384 -11.06 -25.97 0.49
C ILE A 384 -12.11 -26.36 1.52
N HIS A 385 -13.39 -26.35 1.15
CA HIS A 385 -14.49 -26.77 2.03
C HIS A 385 -14.39 -28.26 2.40
N ASN A 386 -13.92 -29.12 1.50
CA ASN A 386 -13.89 -30.57 1.68
C ASN A 386 -12.52 -31.14 2.08
N ILE A 387 -11.43 -30.34 2.01
CA ILE A 387 -10.09 -30.81 2.38
C ILE A 387 -10.09 -31.33 3.83
N PRO A 388 -9.50 -32.51 4.11
CA PRO A 388 -9.46 -33.07 5.46
C PRO A 388 -8.72 -32.17 6.44
N LEU A 389 -9.20 -32.12 7.67
CA LEU A 389 -8.49 -31.47 8.78
C LEU A 389 -7.39 -32.40 9.32
N ARG A 390 -6.35 -31.79 9.88
CA ARG A 390 -5.35 -32.53 10.66
C ARG A 390 -5.95 -33.02 11.97
N ASP A 391 -5.34 -34.05 12.57
CA ASP A 391 -5.81 -34.65 13.82
C ASP A 391 -5.79 -33.70 15.02
N ASN A 392 -5.04 -32.60 14.93
CA ASN A 392 -4.95 -31.60 16.00
C ASN A 392 -5.14 -30.18 15.46
N ARG A 393 -5.61 -29.28 16.33
CA ARG A 393 -5.82 -27.86 16.03
C ARG A 393 -4.69 -26.95 16.56
N ARG A 394 -3.49 -27.51 16.83
CA ARG A 394 -2.33 -26.71 17.20
C ARG A 394 -1.98 -25.75 16.06
N TYR A 395 -1.37 -24.64 16.45
CA TYR A 395 -0.88 -23.65 15.48
C TYR A 395 -0.17 -24.30 14.29
N LEU A 396 -0.68 -24.01 13.12
CA LEU A 396 -0.03 -24.22 11.84
C LEU A 396 -0.47 -23.10 10.90
N TYR A 397 0.49 -22.30 10.45
CA TYR A 397 0.20 -21.29 9.43
C TYR A 397 -0.51 -21.90 8.22
N SER A 398 -1.72 -21.45 7.95
CA SER A 398 -2.55 -21.94 6.86
C SER A 398 -3.07 -20.81 5.98
N CYS A 399 -2.74 -20.84 4.70
CA CYS A 399 -3.31 -19.94 3.70
C CYS A 399 -4.82 -20.11 3.57
N LEU A 400 -5.33 -21.33 3.77
CA LEU A 400 -6.74 -21.68 3.56
C LEU A 400 -7.67 -21.02 4.57
N ASN A 401 -7.19 -20.71 5.78
CA ASN A 401 -7.96 -19.95 6.77
C ASN A 401 -8.38 -18.58 6.23
N PHE A 402 -7.49 -17.92 5.49
CA PHE A 402 -7.77 -16.60 4.94
C PHE A 402 -8.69 -16.66 3.72
N CYS A 403 -8.66 -17.76 2.94
CA CYS A 403 -9.66 -17.99 1.90
C CYS A 403 -11.08 -18.08 2.51
N LEU A 404 -11.23 -18.82 3.62
CA LEU A 404 -12.51 -18.93 4.34
C LEU A 404 -12.95 -17.62 5.00
N LEU A 405 -12.00 -16.82 5.50
CA LEU A 405 -12.30 -15.48 6.05
C LEU A 405 -12.82 -14.53 4.98
N MET A 406 -12.18 -14.50 3.80
CA MET A 406 -12.65 -13.68 2.68
C MET A 406 -14.05 -14.11 2.22
N GLU A 407 -14.30 -15.41 2.10
CA GLU A 407 -15.63 -15.91 1.75
C GLU A 407 -16.69 -15.49 2.79
N ALA A 408 -16.37 -15.56 4.08
CA ALA A 408 -17.26 -15.08 5.14
C ALA A 408 -17.55 -13.59 5.02
N GLU A 409 -16.53 -12.76 4.75
CA GLU A 409 -16.66 -11.33 4.52
C GLU A 409 -17.59 -11.04 3.33
N GLU A 410 -17.33 -11.64 2.15
CA GLU A 410 -18.17 -11.45 0.96
C GLU A 410 -19.62 -11.90 1.19
N ASN A 411 -19.80 -12.97 1.96
CA ASN A 411 -21.14 -13.48 2.29
C ASN A 411 -21.96 -12.53 3.15
N VAL A 412 -21.36 -11.79 4.09
CA VAL A 412 -22.07 -10.85 4.94
C VAL A 412 -22.21 -9.46 4.33
N THR A 413 -21.19 -9.00 3.63
CA THR A 413 -21.17 -7.67 3.01
C THR A 413 -21.94 -7.62 1.68
N LYS A 414 -22.07 -8.75 0.97
CA LYS A 414 -22.61 -8.87 -0.39
C LYS A 414 -21.84 -8.07 -1.42
N VAL A 415 -20.59 -7.73 -1.11
CA VAL A 415 -19.67 -6.99 -1.99
C VAL A 415 -18.43 -7.87 -2.21
N ARG A 416 -17.91 -7.90 -3.44
CA ARG A 416 -16.67 -8.61 -3.74
C ARG A 416 -15.52 -7.97 -2.95
N HIS A 417 -14.66 -8.82 -2.39
CA HIS A 417 -13.60 -8.46 -1.47
C HIS A 417 -12.73 -7.28 -1.92
N ASP A 418 -12.22 -7.33 -3.15
CA ASP A 418 -11.37 -6.27 -3.70
C ASP A 418 -12.05 -4.90 -3.69
N LYS A 419 -13.34 -4.85 -4.07
CA LYS A 419 -14.12 -3.63 -4.02
C LYS A 419 -14.41 -3.19 -2.60
N TYR A 420 -14.72 -4.13 -1.71
CA TYR A 420 -15.04 -3.82 -0.31
C TYR A 420 -13.87 -3.16 0.41
N VAL A 421 -12.67 -3.75 0.32
CA VAL A 421 -11.48 -3.19 0.98
C VAL A 421 -10.98 -1.92 0.29
N TYR A 422 -11.10 -1.84 -1.04
CA TYR A 422 -10.72 -0.63 -1.78
C TYR A 422 -11.58 0.57 -1.36
N ASP A 423 -12.90 0.45 -1.42
CA ASP A 423 -13.82 1.56 -1.15
C ASP A 423 -13.80 1.98 0.34
N ASN A 424 -13.70 1.02 1.26
CA ASN A 424 -13.81 1.31 2.69
C ASN A 424 -12.49 1.63 3.37
N ILE A 425 -11.35 1.21 2.81
CA ILE A 425 -10.03 1.36 3.43
C ILE A 425 -9.06 2.08 2.50
N PHE A 426 -8.61 1.44 1.40
CA PHE A 426 -7.47 1.93 0.62
C PHE A 426 -7.74 3.29 -0.03
N HIS A 427 -8.88 3.44 -0.67
CA HIS A 427 -9.24 4.68 -1.36
C HIS A 427 -9.40 5.84 -0.37
N ARG A 428 -9.99 5.59 0.80
CA ARG A 428 -10.12 6.60 1.87
C ARG A 428 -8.76 7.04 2.45
N LEU A 429 -7.76 6.16 2.45
CA LEU A 429 -6.38 6.47 2.82
C LEU A 429 -5.60 7.20 1.72
N GLY A 430 -6.15 7.30 0.51
CA GLY A 430 -5.41 7.75 -0.66
C GLY A 430 -4.37 6.72 -1.13
N ALA A 431 -4.52 5.44 -0.77
CA ALA A 431 -3.65 4.34 -1.16
C ALA A 431 -4.11 3.74 -2.50
N TYR A 432 -4.16 4.58 -3.53
CA TYR A 432 -4.76 4.26 -4.82
C TYR A 432 -3.99 3.22 -5.64
N ARG A 433 -2.71 2.98 -5.32
CA ARG A 433 -1.90 1.93 -5.95
C ARG A 433 -1.94 0.59 -5.18
N THR A 434 -2.81 0.46 -4.18
CA THR A 434 -3.06 -0.79 -3.44
C THR A 434 -4.28 -1.48 -4.02
N VAL A 435 -4.07 -2.44 -4.92
CA VAL A 435 -5.13 -3.04 -5.73
C VAL A 435 -4.93 -4.53 -5.95
N TYR A 436 -6.04 -5.25 -6.11
CA TYR A 436 -6.07 -6.56 -6.75
C TYR A 436 -6.07 -6.39 -8.27
N ARG A 437 -5.62 -7.40 -9.03
CA ARG A 437 -5.62 -7.39 -10.51
C ARG A 437 -5.01 -6.10 -11.09
N PRO A 438 -3.77 -5.76 -10.77
CA PRO A 438 -3.18 -4.46 -11.10
C PRO A 438 -3.17 -4.15 -12.61
N LEU A 439 -3.22 -5.15 -13.50
CA LEU A 439 -3.26 -4.93 -14.95
C LEU A 439 -4.58 -4.33 -15.44
N ASP A 440 -5.62 -4.31 -14.62
CA ASP A 440 -6.88 -3.61 -14.93
C ASP A 440 -6.72 -2.09 -14.80
N PHE A 441 -5.68 -1.61 -14.10
CA PHE A 441 -5.45 -0.20 -13.77
C PHE A 441 -4.10 0.34 -14.26
N TYR A 442 -3.05 -0.48 -14.27
CA TYR A 442 -1.66 -0.07 -14.49
C TYR A 442 -1.01 -0.83 -15.64
N LYS A 443 0.02 -0.22 -16.23
CA LYS A 443 0.80 -0.86 -17.29
C LYS A 443 1.68 -1.97 -16.69
N LYS A 444 1.90 -3.02 -17.46
CA LYS A 444 2.78 -4.13 -17.07
C LYS A 444 4.20 -3.67 -16.67
N SER A 445 4.72 -2.60 -17.31
CA SER A 445 6.03 -2.01 -17.00
C SER A 445 6.13 -1.36 -15.61
N GLU A 446 4.99 -1.05 -14.96
CA GLU A 446 4.93 -0.47 -13.62
C GLU A 446 4.90 -1.55 -12.52
N ILE A 447 4.92 -2.84 -12.89
CA ILE A 447 4.75 -3.96 -11.97
C ILE A 447 6.02 -4.81 -11.99
N ALA A 448 6.57 -5.12 -10.82
CA ALA A 448 7.71 -6.03 -10.72
C ALA A 448 7.28 -7.47 -11.07
N PRO A 449 8.01 -8.18 -11.96
CA PRO A 449 7.75 -9.57 -12.28
C PRO A 449 8.10 -10.48 -11.10
N THR A 450 7.50 -11.67 -11.07
CA THR A 450 7.79 -12.71 -10.09
C THR A 450 8.47 -13.91 -10.76
N GLU A 451 7.97 -15.10 -10.61
CA GLU A 451 8.60 -16.34 -11.03
C GLU A 451 8.30 -16.69 -12.50
N TYR A 452 9.22 -17.38 -13.15
CA TYR A 452 8.91 -18.07 -14.41
C TYR A 452 8.18 -19.39 -14.12
N ASP A 453 6.94 -19.49 -14.58
CA ASP A 453 6.13 -20.70 -14.51
C ASP A 453 6.00 -21.30 -15.92
N GLY A 454 6.68 -22.41 -16.14
CA GLY A 454 6.72 -23.10 -17.44
C GLY A 454 5.58 -24.10 -17.65
N TYR A 455 4.73 -24.33 -16.64
CA TYR A 455 3.65 -25.31 -16.73
C TYR A 455 2.27 -24.65 -16.85
N PHE A 456 1.82 -23.93 -15.81
CA PHE A 456 0.52 -23.29 -15.84
C PHE A 456 0.51 -22.02 -16.70
N ARG A 457 1.46 -21.11 -16.46
CA ARG A 457 1.46 -19.77 -17.07
C ARG A 457 2.20 -19.71 -18.42
N GLU A 458 3.20 -20.58 -18.63
CA GLU A 458 4.10 -20.62 -19.78
C GLU A 458 4.83 -19.28 -20.02
N GLU A 459 5.02 -18.49 -18.95
CA GLU A 459 5.65 -17.15 -19.01
C GLU A 459 6.22 -16.75 -17.66
N VAL A 460 6.98 -15.63 -17.63
CA VAL A 460 7.28 -14.92 -16.39
C VAL A 460 6.01 -14.24 -15.91
N VAL A 461 5.60 -14.54 -14.68
CA VAL A 461 4.41 -13.98 -14.04
C VAL A 461 4.65 -12.52 -13.71
N GLN A 462 3.87 -11.62 -14.29
CA GLN A 462 3.97 -10.17 -14.09
C GLN A 462 2.60 -9.51 -14.21
N GLY A 463 2.12 -8.97 -13.10
CA GLY A 463 0.80 -8.33 -13.01
C GLY A 463 -0.37 -9.30 -12.80
N SER A 464 -0.11 -10.61 -12.89
CA SER A 464 -0.96 -11.66 -12.32
C SER A 464 -0.34 -12.10 -10.99
N VAL A 465 -1.17 -12.52 -10.03
CA VAL A 465 -0.70 -12.96 -8.71
C VAL A 465 0.20 -14.19 -8.83
N HIS A 466 1.29 -14.22 -8.06
CA HIS A 466 2.23 -15.34 -8.01
C HIS A 466 1.61 -16.60 -7.40
N ASP A 467 0.89 -16.45 -6.28
CA ASP A 467 0.24 -17.56 -5.57
C ASP A 467 -0.74 -18.30 -6.49
N GLU A 468 -0.58 -19.62 -6.59
CA GLU A 468 -1.36 -20.46 -7.51
C GLU A 468 -2.83 -20.54 -7.08
N THR A 469 -3.13 -20.65 -5.77
CA THR A 469 -4.51 -20.67 -5.26
C THR A 469 -5.24 -19.37 -5.63
N ALA A 470 -4.60 -18.23 -5.39
CA ALA A 470 -5.17 -16.93 -5.71
C ALA A 470 -5.32 -16.73 -7.23
N ALA A 471 -4.37 -17.21 -8.03
CA ALA A 471 -4.44 -17.12 -9.49
C ALA A 471 -5.64 -17.89 -10.04
N PHE A 472 -5.80 -19.16 -9.66
CA PHE A 472 -6.96 -19.98 -10.08
C PHE A 472 -8.29 -19.48 -9.47
N SER A 473 -8.23 -18.69 -8.40
CA SER A 473 -9.39 -17.94 -7.88
C SER A 473 -9.66 -16.64 -8.63
N GLY A 474 -9.02 -16.42 -9.78
CA GLY A 474 -9.24 -15.22 -10.60
C GLY A 474 -8.47 -13.99 -10.12
N GLY A 475 -7.38 -14.17 -9.37
CA GLY A 475 -6.49 -13.09 -8.92
C GLY A 475 -6.95 -12.35 -7.67
N ILE A 476 -8.08 -12.73 -7.09
CA ILE A 476 -8.63 -12.16 -5.85
C ILE A 476 -8.87 -13.31 -4.88
N GLN A 477 -8.07 -13.39 -3.83
CA GLN A 477 -8.25 -14.42 -2.80
C GLN A 477 -7.74 -13.91 -1.45
N GLY A 478 -8.30 -14.46 -0.36
CA GLY A 478 -7.98 -14.02 0.99
C GLY A 478 -6.53 -14.27 1.43
N ASN A 479 -5.86 -15.23 0.81
CA ASN A 479 -4.49 -15.58 1.17
C ASN A 479 -3.41 -14.77 0.43
N ALA A 480 -3.72 -14.19 -0.73
CA ALA A 480 -2.81 -13.47 -1.61
C ALA A 480 -3.57 -12.74 -2.73
N GLY A 481 -2.89 -11.92 -3.54
CA GLY A 481 -3.44 -11.26 -4.73
C GLY A 481 -3.41 -9.74 -4.68
N LEU A 482 -3.11 -9.15 -3.54
CA LEU A 482 -2.95 -7.71 -3.41
C LEU A 482 -1.57 -7.27 -3.93
N PHE A 483 -1.55 -6.19 -4.68
CA PHE A 483 -0.34 -5.48 -5.13
C PHE A 483 -0.31 -4.09 -4.52
N SER A 484 0.89 -3.59 -4.20
CA SER A 484 1.06 -2.25 -3.66
C SER A 484 2.49 -1.74 -3.86
N ASN A 485 2.73 -0.50 -3.46
CA ASN A 485 4.03 0.10 -3.22
C ASN A 485 4.24 0.41 -1.73
N ALA A 486 5.47 0.75 -1.34
CA ALA A 486 5.81 0.98 0.06
C ALA A 486 5.07 2.20 0.64
N ASN A 487 4.90 3.27 -0.15
CA ASN A 487 4.24 4.50 0.29
C ASN A 487 2.76 4.28 0.67
N ASP A 488 2.03 3.53 -0.15
CA ASP A 488 0.61 3.26 0.11
C ASP A 488 0.42 2.31 1.29
N LEU A 489 1.30 1.31 1.44
CA LEU A 489 1.28 0.45 2.63
C LEU A 489 1.58 1.23 3.93
N ALA A 490 2.44 2.25 3.87
CA ALA A 490 2.74 3.08 5.05
C ALA A 490 1.51 3.83 5.55
N LYS A 491 0.62 4.28 4.65
CA LYS A 491 -0.64 4.94 5.03
C LYS A 491 -1.55 4.02 5.83
N LEU A 492 -1.66 2.76 5.41
CA LEU A 492 -2.42 1.73 6.12
C LEU A 492 -1.79 1.43 7.50
N CYS A 493 -0.47 1.27 7.57
CA CYS A 493 0.25 1.04 8.81
C CYS A 493 0.08 2.21 9.79
N GLN A 494 0.14 3.45 9.29
CA GLN A 494 -0.06 4.64 10.13
C GLN A 494 -1.50 4.74 10.64
N MET A 495 -2.49 4.36 9.84
CA MET A 495 -3.88 4.28 10.29
C MET A 495 -4.02 3.32 11.47
N TRP A 496 -3.34 2.17 11.46
CA TRP A 496 -3.33 1.24 12.60
C TRP A 496 -2.61 1.83 13.81
N LEU A 497 -1.45 2.48 13.66
CA LEU A 497 -0.76 3.20 14.75
C LEU A 497 -1.65 4.27 15.37
N ASN A 498 -2.41 4.99 14.57
CA ASN A 498 -3.32 6.04 14.97
C ASN A 498 -4.70 5.50 15.39
N ARG A 499 -4.79 4.21 15.74
CA ARG A 499 -6.02 3.57 16.24
C ARG A 499 -7.22 3.78 15.32
N GLY A 500 -7.01 3.61 14.02
CA GLY A 500 -8.05 3.70 13.00
C GLY A 500 -8.29 5.09 12.42
N MET A 501 -7.58 6.11 12.90
CA MET A 501 -7.70 7.49 12.41
C MET A 501 -6.62 7.80 11.36
N TYR A 502 -6.99 8.50 10.28
CA TYR A 502 -6.07 9.01 9.28
C TYR A 502 -6.59 10.31 8.65
N GLY A 503 -5.81 11.39 8.70
CA GLY A 503 -6.20 12.69 8.15
C GLY A 503 -7.41 13.33 8.83
N GLY A 504 -7.62 13.06 10.13
CA GLY A 504 -8.77 13.55 10.89
C GLY A 504 -10.08 12.82 10.58
N GLU A 505 -10.02 11.69 9.85
CA GLU A 505 -11.17 10.83 9.56
C GLU A 505 -11.00 9.48 10.27
N GLN A 506 -12.04 9.00 10.95
CA GLN A 506 -12.08 7.66 11.53
C GLN A 506 -12.40 6.66 10.41
N ILE A 507 -11.43 5.83 10.03
CA ILE A 507 -11.57 4.79 9.01
C ILE A 507 -12.13 3.50 9.63
N LEU A 508 -11.58 3.12 10.79
CA LEU A 508 -12.01 2.03 11.65
C LEU A 508 -12.13 2.53 13.09
N SER A 509 -13.04 2.00 13.88
CA SER A 509 -13.12 2.39 15.29
C SER A 509 -11.85 2.04 16.05
N SER A 510 -11.53 2.86 17.04
CA SER A 510 -10.35 2.66 17.91
C SER A 510 -10.37 1.33 18.63
N ASP A 511 -11.55 0.89 19.09
CA ASP A 511 -11.72 -0.37 19.83
C ASP A 511 -11.42 -1.58 18.94
N VAL A 512 -11.89 -1.57 17.70
CA VAL A 512 -11.60 -2.64 16.73
C VAL A 512 -10.11 -2.68 16.43
N VAL A 513 -9.50 -1.56 16.05
CA VAL A 513 -8.06 -1.55 15.77
C VAL A 513 -7.26 -2.03 16.97
N ASN A 514 -7.53 -1.47 18.17
CA ASN A 514 -6.84 -1.88 19.39
C ASN A 514 -6.98 -3.38 19.65
N THR A 515 -8.20 -3.94 19.53
CA THR A 515 -8.44 -5.37 19.71
C THR A 515 -7.55 -6.22 18.79
N PHE A 516 -7.48 -5.87 17.50
CA PHE A 516 -6.73 -6.68 16.53
C PHE A 516 -5.23 -6.56 16.68
N VAL A 517 -4.69 -5.35 16.93
CA VAL A 517 -3.22 -5.15 16.98
C VAL A 517 -2.61 -5.61 18.31
N THR A 518 -3.36 -5.56 19.42
CA THR A 518 -2.84 -5.96 20.74
C THR A 518 -3.03 -7.45 21.05
N SER A 519 -4.07 -8.09 20.49
CA SER A 519 -4.38 -9.49 20.79
C SER A 519 -3.26 -10.42 20.34
N LYS A 520 -3.03 -11.44 21.17
CA LYS A 520 -2.07 -12.52 20.94
C LYS A 520 -2.71 -13.85 21.30
N SER A 521 -2.43 -14.89 20.51
CA SER A 521 -2.84 -16.25 20.84
C SER A 521 -2.20 -16.71 22.16
N PRO A 522 -2.94 -17.41 23.02
CA PRO A 522 -2.37 -18.07 24.19
C PRO A 522 -1.49 -19.28 23.82
N ASN A 523 -1.61 -19.81 22.61
CA ASN A 523 -0.97 -21.05 22.16
C ASN A 523 0.21 -20.83 21.21
N SER A 524 0.40 -19.60 20.72
CA SER A 524 1.46 -19.28 19.75
C SER A 524 1.89 -17.81 19.84
N HIS A 525 2.87 -17.41 19.03
CA HIS A 525 3.30 -16.01 18.93
C HIS A 525 2.34 -15.16 18.07
N ARG A 526 1.34 -15.75 17.40
CA ARG A 526 0.48 -15.05 16.43
C ARG A 526 -0.48 -14.06 17.09
N GLY A 527 -0.68 -12.92 16.43
CA GLY A 527 -1.78 -12.01 16.70
C GLY A 527 -3.03 -12.36 15.89
N LEU A 528 -4.13 -11.61 16.08
CA LEU A 528 -5.35 -11.75 15.26
C LEU A 528 -5.06 -11.34 13.80
N GLY A 529 -4.63 -12.33 13.00
CA GLY A 529 -4.27 -12.14 11.59
C GLY A 529 -2.89 -11.54 11.33
N TYR A 530 -2.19 -11.07 12.35
CA TYR A 530 -0.82 -10.57 12.27
C TYR A 530 0.22 -11.61 12.69
N ASP A 531 1.42 -11.49 12.17
CA ASP A 531 2.62 -12.07 12.74
C ASP A 531 3.16 -11.14 13.85
N LYS A 532 3.75 -11.73 14.87
CA LYS A 532 4.38 -11.01 15.99
C LYS A 532 5.75 -11.63 16.27
N PRO A 533 6.67 -10.90 16.93
CA PRO A 533 7.96 -11.46 17.32
C PRO A 533 7.81 -12.74 18.14
N ASN A 534 8.56 -13.77 17.77
CA ASN A 534 8.61 -15.02 18.53
C ASN A 534 9.65 -14.94 19.65
N LEU A 535 9.30 -14.30 20.75
CA LEU A 535 10.21 -14.07 21.87
C LEU A 535 10.66 -15.37 22.58
N ALA A 536 9.89 -16.46 22.44
CA ALA A 536 10.26 -17.75 23.01
C ALA A 536 11.30 -18.50 22.14
N LYS A 537 11.35 -18.18 20.86
CA LYS A 537 12.29 -18.77 19.87
C LYS A 537 12.68 -17.68 18.86
N PRO A 538 13.56 -16.74 19.25
CA PRO A 538 13.93 -15.61 18.39
C PRO A 538 14.50 -16.04 17.03
N GLU A 539 15.21 -17.15 16.96
CA GLU A 539 15.76 -17.73 15.75
C GLU A 539 14.70 -18.18 14.73
N TRP A 540 13.44 -18.29 15.17
CA TRP A 540 12.27 -18.62 14.33
C TRP A 540 11.37 -17.39 14.09
N SER A 541 11.80 -16.24 14.59
CA SER A 541 11.07 -14.99 14.37
C SER A 541 11.25 -14.49 12.93
N SER A 542 10.23 -13.83 12.41
CA SER A 542 10.29 -13.13 11.13
C SER A 542 10.85 -11.70 11.27
N THR A 543 11.06 -11.24 12.52
CA THR A 543 11.64 -9.95 12.90
C THR A 543 13.10 -10.08 13.32
N CYS A 544 13.79 -8.97 13.55
CA CYS A 544 15.05 -8.96 14.29
C CYS A 544 14.83 -9.19 15.79
N GLU A 545 15.91 -9.48 16.53
CA GLU A 545 15.87 -9.82 17.96
C GLU A 545 15.46 -8.63 18.83
N GLU A 546 15.75 -7.41 18.38
CA GLU A 546 15.45 -6.15 19.05
C GLU A 546 13.96 -5.80 19.05
N ALA A 547 13.15 -6.46 18.20
CA ALA A 547 11.72 -6.18 18.08
C ALA A 547 10.94 -6.61 19.35
N GLY A 548 10.28 -5.66 19.99
CA GLY A 548 9.49 -5.87 21.21
C GLY A 548 8.16 -6.62 21.00
N PRO A 549 7.48 -6.99 22.08
CA PRO A 549 6.24 -7.80 22.06
C PRO A 549 5.03 -7.10 21.42
N THR A 550 5.06 -5.78 21.35
CA THR A 550 3.98 -4.97 20.79
C THR A 550 4.03 -4.90 19.27
N VAL A 551 5.17 -5.24 18.67
CA VAL A 551 5.38 -5.25 17.22
C VAL A 551 4.42 -6.22 16.54
N PHE A 552 3.83 -5.79 15.44
CA PHE A 552 2.97 -6.60 14.60
C PHE A 552 3.23 -6.33 13.12
N GLY A 553 2.96 -7.30 12.29
CA GLY A 553 3.20 -7.17 10.86
C GLY A 553 2.94 -8.46 10.10
N HIS A 554 3.52 -8.60 8.93
CA HIS A 554 3.48 -9.84 8.15
C HIS A 554 4.60 -9.90 7.11
N THR A 555 5.01 -11.10 6.76
CA THR A 555 5.95 -11.35 5.66
C THR A 555 5.24 -11.96 4.45
N GLY A 556 5.80 -11.74 3.25
CA GLY A 556 5.31 -12.33 2.00
C GLY A 556 6.34 -13.25 1.34
N PHE A 557 5.84 -14.29 0.68
CA PHE A 557 6.68 -15.28 -0.02
C PHE A 557 7.56 -14.65 -1.10
N THR A 558 7.10 -13.59 -1.74
CA THR A 558 7.83 -12.81 -2.76
C THR A 558 9.00 -11.99 -2.20
N GLY A 559 9.17 -11.96 -0.87
CA GLY A 559 10.24 -11.23 -0.18
C GLY A 559 9.77 -9.96 0.53
N THR A 560 8.50 -9.64 0.44
CA THR A 560 7.86 -8.46 1.03
C THR A 560 7.69 -8.59 2.55
N CYS A 561 7.65 -7.47 3.26
CA CYS A 561 7.18 -7.39 4.63
C CYS A 561 6.73 -5.97 4.98
N PHE A 562 5.93 -5.87 6.03
CA PHE A 562 5.75 -4.66 6.83
C PHE A 562 5.81 -5.03 8.31
N TRP A 563 6.31 -4.08 9.13
CA TRP A 563 6.33 -4.18 10.58
C TRP A 563 5.97 -2.83 11.17
N VAL A 564 5.12 -2.87 12.18
CA VAL A 564 4.64 -1.70 12.92
C VAL A 564 5.02 -1.89 14.38
N ASP A 565 5.70 -0.90 14.94
CA ASP A 565 6.13 -0.88 16.34
C ASP A 565 5.47 0.28 17.09
N PRO A 566 4.42 0.02 17.87
CA PRO A 566 3.73 1.06 18.64
C PRO A 566 4.56 1.69 19.76
N GLU A 567 5.54 0.97 20.32
CA GLU A 567 6.39 1.50 21.40
C GLU A 567 7.37 2.55 20.88
N ASN A 568 7.91 2.35 19.68
CA ASN A 568 8.84 3.27 19.05
C ASN A 568 8.17 4.21 18.04
N ASP A 569 6.83 4.14 17.92
CA ASP A 569 6.04 4.89 16.91
C ASP A 569 6.66 4.76 15.51
N MET A 570 6.86 3.51 15.06
CA MET A 570 7.71 3.20 13.94
C MET A 570 7.06 2.24 12.95
N ILE A 571 7.32 2.46 11.66
CA ILE A 571 6.90 1.60 10.54
C ILE A 571 8.13 1.24 9.72
N TYR A 572 8.28 -0.05 9.42
CA TYR A 572 9.28 -0.57 8.50
C TYR A 572 8.61 -1.38 7.39
N ILE A 573 8.89 -1.04 6.14
CA ILE A 573 8.38 -1.74 4.95
C ILE A 573 9.53 -2.09 4.03
N PHE A 574 9.56 -3.35 3.58
CA PHE A 574 10.51 -3.82 2.58
C PHE A 574 9.76 -4.59 1.50
N LEU A 575 9.84 -4.15 0.25
CA LEU A 575 9.20 -4.80 -0.89
C LEU A 575 10.26 -5.21 -1.90
N CYS A 576 10.25 -6.47 -2.32
CA CYS A 576 11.11 -6.97 -3.39
C CYS A 576 10.45 -8.15 -4.14
N ASN A 577 11.07 -8.56 -5.23
CA ASN A 577 10.64 -9.72 -6.02
C ASN A 577 11.72 -10.83 -6.01
N ARG A 578 12.11 -11.29 -4.79
CA ARG A 578 13.16 -12.32 -4.61
C ARG A 578 12.91 -13.60 -5.41
N VAL A 579 11.66 -13.90 -5.71
CA VAL A 579 11.25 -15.10 -6.45
C VAL A 579 11.53 -14.99 -7.95
N TYR A 580 11.97 -13.84 -8.44
CA TYR A 580 12.35 -13.67 -9.84
C TYR A 580 13.79 -14.15 -10.11
N PRO A 581 14.02 -14.98 -11.13
CA PRO A 581 13.04 -15.67 -11.96
C PRO A 581 12.60 -17.02 -11.37
N SER A 582 13.07 -17.40 -10.18
CA SER A 582 12.74 -18.66 -9.50
C SER A 582 12.69 -18.52 -7.99
N ARG A 583 11.70 -19.16 -7.36
CA ARG A 583 11.55 -19.25 -5.90
C ARG A 583 12.72 -19.96 -5.19
N ASN A 584 13.55 -20.69 -5.94
CA ASN A 584 14.73 -21.40 -5.42
C ASN A 584 15.94 -20.50 -5.17
N ASN A 585 15.77 -19.18 -5.21
CA ASN A 585 16.83 -18.19 -4.96
C ASN A 585 17.28 -18.20 -3.48
N LYS A 586 18.43 -18.80 -3.19
CA LYS A 586 19.02 -18.86 -1.84
C LYS A 586 19.68 -17.55 -1.41
N ALA A 587 20.15 -16.73 -2.35
CA ALA A 587 20.85 -15.48 -2.06
C ALA A 587 20.03 -14.52 -1.20
N PHE A 588 18.70 -14.55 -1.30
CA PHE A 588 17.84 -13.74 -0.45
C PHE A 588 18.02 -14.01 1.05
N THR A 589 18.07 -15.29 1.43
CA THR A 589 18.28 -15.70 2.82
C THR A 589 19.74 -15.49 3.24
N GLU A 590 20.70 -15.78 2.35
CA GLU A 590 22.13 -15.64 2.63
C GLU A 590 22.55 -14.18 2.84
N VAL A 591 22.02 -13.25 2.07
CA VAL A 591 22.29 -11.81 2.22
C VAL A 591 21.53 -11.22 3.41
N GLY A 592 20.29 -11.65 3.66
CA GLY A 592 19.49 -11.22 4.81
C GLY A 592 19.16 -9.73 4.85
N ALA A 593 19.14 -9.02 3.69
CA ALA A 593 18.99 -7.56 3.63
C ALA A 593 17.73 -7.07 4.37
N ARG A 594 16.60 -7.77 4.23
CA ARG A 594 15.32 -7.42 4.88
C ARG A 594 15.43 -7.37 6.41
N ALA A 595 15.99 -8.40 7.02
CA ALA A 595 16.19 -8.48 8.47
C ALA A 595 17.33 -7.56 8.94
N GLY A 596 18.40 -7.44 8.15
CA GLY A 596 19.54 -6.58 8.43
C GLY A 596 19.17 -5.10 8.49
N ILE A 597 18.31 -4.62 7.57
CA ILE A 597 17.83 -3.22 7.60
C ILE A 597 16.95 -2.99 8.83
N MET A 598 16.06 -3.93 9.18
CA MET A 598 15.24 -3.82 10.39
C MET A 598 16.11 -3.74 11.65
N LYS A 599 17.15 -4.58 11.75
CA LYS A 599 18.09 -4.55 12.85
C LYS A 599 18.85 -3.22 12.93
N ALA A 600 19.33 -2.71 11.80
CA ALA A 600 20.00 -1.41 11.73
C ALA A 600 19.09 -0.26 12.20
N LEU A 601 17.80 -0.34 11.92
CA LEU A 601 16.81 0.63 12.37
C LEU A 601 16.68 0.64 13.89
N TYR A 602 16.54 -0.51 14.55
CA TYR A 602 16.47 -0.59 16.01
C TYR A 602 17.78 -0.10 16.66
N GLN A 603 18.93 -0.48 16.13
CA GLN A 603 20.22 0.00 16.61
C GLN A 603 20.38 1.52 16.48
N ALA A 604 19.84 2.12 15.42
CA ALA A 604 19.85 3.58 15.27
C ALA A 604 18.93 4.27 16.31
N VAL A 605 17.77 3.69 16.60
CA VAL A 605 16.89 4.18 17.67
C VAL A 605 17.59 4.11 19.04
N GLU A 606 18.25 3.01 19.35
CA GLU A 606 18.97 2.83 20.63
C GLU A 606 20.15 3.81 20.80
N ARG A 607 20.90 4.10 19.70
CA ARG A 607 22.04 5.04 19.75
C ARG A 607 21.63 6.48 20.04
N ASN A 608 20.41 6.86 19.69
CA ASN A 608 19.93 8.24 19.73
C ASN A 608 18.90 8.50 20.85
N ASN A 609 18.55 7.48 21.64
CA ASN A 609 17.78 7.60 22.89
C ASN A 609 18.74 7.68 24.08
#